data_b9d618b2d6ea8fc573147dd7718aa38a
#
_entry.id   b9d618b2d6ea8fc573147dd7718aa38a
#
_cell.length_a   1.000
_cell.length_b   1.000
_cell.length_c   1.000
_cell.angle_alpha   90.00
_cell.angle_beta   90.00
_cell.angle_gamma   90.00
#
_symmetry.space_group_name_H-M   'P 1'
#
loop_
_entity.id
_entity.type
_entity.pdbx_description
1 polymer ?
#
loop_
_entity_poly.entity_id
_entity_poly.type
_entity_poly.pdbx_seq_one_letter_code
_entity_poly.pdbx_strand_id
1 'polypeptide(L)'
;MSCELVTTGWFASDQPRNYRTAGDDAIRGVGFRPVWWQSVDTFLAPRHVLVVDSASPVKAKESEFTATPVERIELLMNPGHSQNGTTHYCGAMAAIMLSMEYALFNDVDLFLYVEQDALIHGKAILDRTKNALRRRDLVFGRGDMDIQQSFFAANKKGLRRFLSALHSINYSDKQIAPEY
;
A
#
# COMPACT_ATOMS: atom_id res chain seq x y z
N MET A 1 4.64 20.91 2.93
CA MET A 1 3.39 20.56 2.23
C MET A 1 3.03 19.14 2.63
N SER A 2 1.79 18.92 3.08
CA SER A 2 1.30 17.58 3.44
C SER A 2 1.08 16.70 2.22
N CYS A 3 1.11 15.37 2.39
CA CYS A 3 0.59 14.41 1.43
C CYS A 3 -0.94 14.39 1.54
N GLU A 4 -1.66 14.16 0.45
CA GLU A 4 -3.13 14.10 0.50
C GLU A 4 -3.62 12.77 1.03
N LEU A 5 -3.16 11.67 0.43
CA LEU A 5 -3.58 10.33 0.77
C LEU A 5 -2.38 9.37 0.80
N VAL A 6 -2.20 8.70 1.91
CA VAL A 6 -1.35 7.50 2.01
C VAL A 6 -2.26 6.28 2.09
N THR A 7 -1.92 5.22 1.39
CA THR A 7 -2.68 3.98 1.41
C THR A 7 -1.79 2.79 1.71
N THR A 8 -2.37 1.77 2.31
CA THR A 8 -1.68 0.51 2.60
C THR A 8 -2.64 -0.68 2.49
N GLY A 9 -2.12 -1.81 2.02
CA GLY A 9 -2.77 -3.10 2.22
C GLY A 9 -2.37 -3.65 3.58
N TRP A 10 -3.31 -4.25 4.31
CA TRP A 10 -3.08 -4.74 5.66
C TRP A 10 -3.59 -6.16 5.86
N PHE A 11 -2.73 -6.99 6.45
CA PHE A 11 -3.13 -8.27 7.02
C PHE A 11 -2.32 -8.56 8.28
N ALA A 12 -2.99 -8.81 9.39
CA ALA A 12 -2.35 -9.20 10.63
C ALA A 12 -3.04 -10.41 11.25
N SER A 13 -2.24 -11.36 11.67
CA SER A 13 -2.63 -12.59 12.33
C SER A 13 -1.64 -12.89 13.46
N ASP A 14 -2.14 -13.49 14.52
CA ASP A 14 -1.34 -14.08 15.60
C ASP A 14 -0.91 -15.53 15.29
N GLN A 15 -1.44 -16.07 14.18
CA GLN A 15 -1.09 -17.42 13.74
C GLN A 15 0.22 -17.43 12.94
N PRO A 16 1.06 -18.46 13.09
CA PRO A 16 2.24 -18.62 12.25
C PRO A 16 1.88 -18.69 10.78
N ARG A 17 2.72 -18.13 9.94
CA ARG A 17 2.53 -18.22 8.49
C ARG A 17 2.95 -19.59 7.96
N ASN A 18 2.16 -20.13 7.04
CA ASN A 18 2.43 -21.44 6.44
C ASN A 18 3.42 -21.39 5.28
N TYR A 19 3.96 -20.22 4.94
CA TYR A 19 4.88 -20.01 3.82
C TYR A 19 6.04 -19.11 4.25
N ARG A 20 7.21 -19.36 3.67
CA ARG A 20 8.38 -18.49 3.88
C ARG A 20 8.17 -17.17 3.12
N THR A 21 8.27 -16.08 3.85
CA THR A 21 8.39 -14.73 3.28
C THR A 21 9.82 -14.23 3.48
N ALA A 22 10.24 -13.30 2.64
CA ALA A 22 11.48 -12.59 2.89
C ALA A 22 11.35 -11.73 4.16
N GLY A 23 12.41 -11.65 4.95
CA GLY A 23 12.47 -10.85 6.16
C GLY A 23 11.88 -11.54 7.40
N ASP A 24 11.87 -10.80 8.51
CA ASP A 24 11.34 -11.21 9.80
C ASP A 24 9.82 -11.06 9.84
N ASP A 25 9.09 -12.07 10.29
CA ASP A 25 7.63 -12.00 10.44
C ASP A 25 7.18 -10.92 11.44
N ALA A 26 8.05 -10.48 12.36
CA ALA A 26 7.76 -9.40 13.30
C ALA A 26 7.39 -8.08 12.61
N ILE A 27 7.96 -7.80 11.43
CA ILE A 27 7.63 -6.58 10.64
C ILE A 27 6.21 -6.61 10.04
N ARG A 28 5.55 -7.75 10.09
CA ARG A 28 4.16 -7.94 9.62
C ARG A 28 3.18 -8.13 10.77
N GLY A 29 3.72 -8.21 11.99
CA GLY A 29 2.94 -8.38 13.19
C GLY A 29 2.31 -7.08 13.69
N VAL A 30 1.37 -7.21 14.62
CA VAL A 30 0.66 -6.08 15.24
C VAL A 30 1.63 -5.10 15.92
N GLY A 31 2.72 -5.61 16.50
CA GLY A 31 3.74 -4.78 17.18
C GLY A 31 4.52 -3.85 16.27
N PHE A 32 4.52 -4.09 14.95
CA PHE A 32 5.18 -3.21 13.99
C PHE A 32 4.32 -1.99 13.60
N ARG A 33 3.02 -2.06 13.81
CA ARG A 33 2.07 -0.98 13.44
C ARG A 33 2.46 0.39 14.00
N PRO A 34 2.78 0.55 15.29
CA PRO A 34 3.18 1.86 15.82
C PRO A 34 4.39 2.45 15.09
N VAL A 35 5.36 1.61 14.73
CA VAL A 35 6.57 2.02 14.01
C VAL A 35 6.22 2.48 12.58
N TRP A 36 5.34 1.73 11.91
CA TRP A 36 4.84 2.11 10.58
C TRP A 36 4.12 3.45 10.63
N TRP A 37 3.16 3.62 11.55
CA TRP A 37 2.43 4.88 11.72
C TRP A 37 3.35 6.05 12.02
N GLN A 38 4.32 5.88 12.93
CA GLN A 38 5.30 6.91 13.25
C GLN A 38 6.11 7.32 12.01
N SER A 39 6.50 6.37 11.17
CA SER A 39 7.26 6.66 9.96
C SER A 39 6.43 7.45 8.95
N VAL A 40 5.19 7.04 8.73
CA VAL A 40 4.26 7.71 7.80
C VAL A 40 3.93 9.13 8.28
N ASP A 41 3.54 9.29 9.54
CA ASP A 41 3.21 10.61 10.10
C ASP A 41 4.42 11.56 10.10
N THR A 42 5.62 11.04 10.43
CA THR A 42 6.83 11.86 10.50
C THR A 42 7.31 12.32 9.11
N PHE A 43 7.30 11.46 8.12
CA PHE A 43 7.97 11.73 6.84
C PHE A 43 7.02 12.06 5.69
N LEU A 44 5.75 11.68 5.77
CA LEU A 44 4.76 11.98 4.75
C LEU A 44 3.72 12.99 5.23
N ALA A 45 3.43 13.04 6.54
CA ALA A 45 2.42 13.91 7.14
C ALA A 45 1.10 13.92 6.34
N PRO A 46 0.44 12.77 6.16
CA PRO A 46 -0.73 12.66 5.30
C PRO A 46 -1.93 13.41 5.91
N ARG A 47 -2.84 13.88 5.03
CA ARG A 47 -4.13 14.39 5.47
C ARG A 47 -5.10 13.28 5.83
N HIS A 48 -5.00 12.16 5.08
CA HIS A 48 -5.80 10.95 5.28
C HIS A 48 -4.95 9.72 5.03
N VAL A 49 -5.29 8.65 5.72
CA VAL A 49 -4.74 7.31 5.43
C VAL A 49 -5.89 6.36 5.15
N LEU A 50 -5.75 5.58 4.07
CA LEU A 50 -6.66 4.49 3.76
C LEU A 50 -5.97 3.15 4.04
N VAL A 51 -6.59 2.34 4.88
CA VAL A 51 -6.17 0.96 5.13
C VAL A 51 -7.14 0.02 4.41
N VAL A 52 -6.63 -0.80 3.50
CA VAL A 52 -7.39 -1.90 2.92
C VAL A 52 -7.02 -3.19 3.65
N ASP A 53 -7.92 -3.64 4.50
CA ASP A 53 -7.71 -4.79 5.38
C ASP A 53 -8.17 -6.08 4.70
N SER A 54 -7.25 -7.02 4.55
CA SER A 54 -7.49 -8.34 3.93
C SER A 54 -8.14 -9.34 4.92
N ALA A 55 -9.21 -8.92 5.60
CA ALA A 55 -9.93 -9.70 6.62
C ALA A 55 -8.99 -10.16 7.76
N SER A 56 -8.22 -9.25 8.32
CA SER A 56 -7.31 -9.55 9.44
C SER A 56 -8.06 -10.11 10.64
N PRO A 57 -7.65 -11.25 11.20
CA PRO A 57 -8.21 -11.75 12.46
C PRO A 57 -7.88 -10.86 13.65
N VAL A 58 -6.74 -10.15 13.59
CA VAL A 58 -6.32 -9.21 14.62
C VAL A 58 -6.57 -7.77 14.14
N LYS A 59 -7.55 -7.11 14.75
CA LYS A 59 -7.88 -5.72 14.41
C LYS A 59 -7.02 -4.74 15.20
N ALA A 60 -6.60 -3.67 14.53
CA ALA A 60 -5.95 -2.54 15.20
C ALA A 60 -6.97 -1.43 15.44
N LYS A 61 -6.71 -0.65 16.48
CA LYS A 61 -7.34 0.64 16.70
C LYS A 61 -6.33 1.72 16.29
N GLU A 62 -6.47 2.21 15.09
CA GLU A 62 -5.52 3.17 14.51
C GLU A 62 -5.40 4.45 15.35
N SER A 63 -6.47 4.87 16.01
CA SER A 63 -6.48 6.01 16.93
C SER A 63 -5.52 5.88 18.12
N GLU A 64 -5.00 4.69 18.38
CA GLU A 64 -3.95 4.47 19.38
C GLU A 64 -2.55 4.86 18.85
N PHE A 65 -2.38 4.99 17.53
CA PHE A 65 -1.08 5.18 16.90
C PHE A 65 -0.93 6.50 16.17
N THR A 66 -2.02 7.09 15.70
CA THR A 66 -2.01 8.31 14.91
C THR A 66 -3.22 9.20 15.21
N ALA A 67 -3.02 10.52 15.08
CA ALA A 67 -4.10 11.50 15.05
C ALA A 67 -4.60 11.79 13.62
N THR A 68 -3.93 11.29 12.60
CA THR A 68 -4.35 11.44 11.21
C THR A 68 -5.66 10.67 10.98
N PRO A 69 -6.64 11.25 10.27
CA PRO A 69 -7.87 10.55 9.90
C PRO A 69 -7.58 9.29 9.12
N VAL A 70 -8.12 8.17 9.59
CA VAL A 70 -7.95 6.85 8.96
C VAL A 70 -9.30 6.34 8.50
N GLU A 71 -9.36 5.94 7.23
CA GLU A 71 -10.47 5.18 6.69
C GLU A 71 -10.06 3.73 6.45
N ARG A 72 -11.02 2.82 6.56
CA ARG A 72 -10.76 1.39 6.41
C ARG A 72 -11.77 0.78 5.45
N ILE A 73 -11.24 0.04 4.47
CA ILE A 73 -12.01 -0.90 3.66
C ILE A 73 -11.65 -2.30 4.12
N GLU A 74 -12.62 -3.07 4.55
CA GLU A 74 -12.41 -4.44 4.97
C GLU A 74 -12.89 -5.40 3.88
N LEU A 75 -12.00 -6.28 3.43
CA LEU A 75 -12.36 -7.34 2.48
C LEU A 75 -13.15 -8.43 3.21
N LEU A 76 -14.06 -9.08 2.49
CA LEU A 76 -14.90 -10.17 3.04
C LEU A 76 -14.08 -11.41 3.41
N MET A 77 -12.93 -11.59 2.78
CA MET A 77 -12.02 -12.71 3.01
C MET A 77 -10.58 -12.29 2.75
N ASN A 78 -9.61 -13.03 3.30
CA ASN A 78 -8.22 -12.86 2.94
C ASN A 78 -7.96 -13.41 1.52
N PRO A 79 -7.59 -12.56 0.56
CA PRO A 79 -7.29 -13.01 -0.81
C PRO A 79 -6.06 -13.92 -0.90
N GLY A 80 -5.21 -13.92 0.13
CA GLY A 80 -3.95 -14.66 0.15
C GLY A 80 -2.78 -13.86 -0.41
N HIS A 81 -1.63 -14.53 -0.55
CA HIS A 81 -0.37 -13.93 -0.94
C HIS A 81 0.07 -14.43 -2.31
N SER A 82 0.38 -13.51 -3.22
CA SER A 82 0.90 -13.82 -4.56
C SER A 82 0.09 -14.95 -5.26
N GLN A 83 0.76 -15.84 -5.97
CA GLN A 83 0.12 -16.95 -6.71
C GLN A 83 -0.65 -17.95 -5.84
N ASN A 84 -0.39 -17.98 -4.53
CA ASN A 84 -1.13 -18.83 -3.57
C ASN A 84 -2.46 -18.21 -3.11
N GLY A 85 -2.92 -17.15 -3.76
CA GLY A 85 -4.16 -16.48 -3.45
C GLY A 85 -5.41 -17.34 -3.69
N THR A 86 -6.46 -17.06 -2.94
CA THR A 86 -7.77 -17.70 -3.09
C THR A 86 -8.65 -17.02 -4.13
N THR A 87 -8.37 -15.75 -4.42
CA THR A 87 -9.10 -14.90 -5.36
C THR A 87 -8.31 -14.62 -6.65
N HIS A 88 -8.90 -13.84 -7.56
CA HIS A 88 -8.25 -13.45 -8.82
C HIS A 88 -7.00 -12.60 -8.59
N TYR A 89 -7.07 -11.67 -7.62
CA TYR A 89 -5.96 -10.84 -7.17
C TYR A 89 -5.56 -11.23 -5.75
N CYS A 90 -4.28 -11.21 -5.44
CA CYS A 90 -3.77 -11.36 -4.08
C CYS A 90 -4.10 -10.13 -3.21
N GLY A 91 -3.88 -10.24 -1.90
CA GLY A 91 -4.20 -9.15 -0.98
C GLY A 91 -3.50 -7.83 -1.30
N ALA A 92 -2.25 -7.89 -1.74
CA ALA A 92 -1.49 -6.69 -2.13
C ALA A 92 -2.12 -6.00 -3.36
N MET A 93 -2.39 -6.76 -4.43
CA MET A 93 -2.99 -6.19 -5.65
C MET A 93 -4.42 -5.71 -5.42
N ALA A 94 -5.23 -6.45 -4.67
CA ALA A 94 -6.57 -6.02 -4.30
C ALA A 94 -6.54 -4.69 -3.52
N ALA A 95 -5.60 -4.56 -2.57
CA ALA A 95 -5.42 -3.33 -1.81
C ALA A 95 -4.97 -2.15 -2.69
N ILE A 96 -4.01 -2.37 -3.59
CA ILE A 96 -3.53 -1.35 -4.53
C ILE A 96 -4.68 -0.86 -5.42
N MET A 97 -5.41 -1.78 -6.05
CA MET A 97 -6.51 -1.42 -6.97
C MET A 97 -7.63 -0.66 -6.25
N LEU A 98 -8.11 -1.18 -5.12
CA LEU A 98 -9.14 -0.51 -4.33
C LEU A 98 -8.70 0.86 -3.84
N SER A 99 -7.43 0.99 -3.41
CA SER A 99 -6.87 2.26 -2.99
C SER A 99 -6.80 3.29 -4.14
N MET A 100 -6.45 2.84 -5.33
CA MET A 100 -6.39 3.72 -6.51
C MET A 100 -7.78 4.17 -6.95
N GLU A 101 -8.77 3.27 -6.97
CA GLU A 101 -10.17 3.61 -7.25
C GLU A 101 -10.70 4.60 -6.19
N TYR A 102 -10.46 4.33 -4.91
CA TYR A 102 -10.82 5.24 -3.83
C TYR A 102 -10.22 6.64 -4.05
N ALA A 103 -8.95 6.72 -4.41
CA ALA A 103 -8.28 8.00 -4.69
C ALA A 103 -8.91 8.75 -5.86
N LEU A 104 -9.32 8.05 -6.92
CA LEU A 104 -10.01 8.66 -8.07
C LEU A 104 -11.41 9.16 -7.70
N PHE A 105 -12.18 8.39 -6.91
CA PHE A 105 -13.52 8.80 -6.46
C PHE A 105 -13.47 10.03 -5.54
N ASN A 106 -12.39 10.19 -4.76
CA ASN A 106 -12.18 11.31 -3.85
C ASN A 106 -11.35 12.46 -4.46
N ASP A 107 -11.11 12.41 -5.76
CA ASP A 107 -10.40 13.45 -6.52
C ASP A 107 -8.99 13.79 -5.97
N VAL A 108 -8.30 12.79 -5.44
CA VAL A 108 -6.96 12.92 -4.82
C VAL A 108 -5.91 13.28 -5.86
N ASP A 109 -5.15 14.35 -5.64
CA ASP A 109 -4.09 14.81 -6.55
C ASP A 109 -2.75 14.08 -6.33
N LEU A 110 -2.47 13.67 -5.11
CA LEU A 110 -1.26 12.97 -4.72
C LEU A 110 -1.59 11.71 -3.94
N PHE A 111 -1.43 10.58 -4.58
CA PHE A 111 -1.58 9.25 -4.04
C PHE A 111 -0.22 8.66 -3.71
N LEU A 112 -0.08 8.07 -2.52
CA LEU A 112 1.07 7.27 -2.12
C LEU A 112 0.62 5.91 -1.58
N TYR A 113 1.28 4.86 -2.03
CA TYR A 113 1.14 3.51 -1.48
C TYR A 113 2.39 3.15 -0.69
N VAL A 114 2.21 2.65 0.53
CA VAL A 114 3.28 2.17 1.41
C VAL A 114 2.87 0.83 1.97
N GLU A 115 3.60 -0.23 1.66
CA GLU A 115 3.31 -1.55 2.22
C GLU A 115 3.39 -1.56 3.74
N GLN A 116 2.61 -2.44 4.38
CA GLN A 116 2.52 -2.56 5.84
C GLN A 116 3.85 -2.90 6.53
N ASP A 117 4.79 -3.47 5.81
CA ASP A 117 6.12 -3.89 6.27
C ASP A 117 7.26 -3.02 5.72
N ALA A 118 6.92 -1.89 5.09
CA ALA A 118 7.87 -0.90 4.62
C ALA A 118 7.89 0.34 5.51
N LEU A 119 9.08 0.85 5.81
CA LEU A 119 9.26 2.09 6.55
C LEU A 119 9.72 3.21 5.62
N ILE A 120 9.10 4.36 5.79
CA ILE A 120 9.53 5.59 5.13
C ILE A 120 10.54 6.30 6.02
N HIS A 121 11.65 6.73 5.43
CA HIS A 121 12.66 7.47 6.15
C HIS A 121 13.27 8.59 5.28
N GLY A 122 13.44 9.76 5.88
CA GLY A 122 14.11 10.90 5.27
C GLY A 122 13.20 12.10 4.98
N LYS A 123 13.57 13.25 5.52
CA LYS A 123 12.78 14.50 5.44
C LYS A 123 12.47 14.98 4.01
N ALA A 124 13.28 14.58 3.02
CA ALA A 124 13.13 15.01 1.63
C ALA A 124 12.28 14.03 0.78
N ILE A 125 11.81 12.91 1.32
CA ILE A 125 11.15 11.86 0.52
C ILE A 125 9.90 12.41 -0.19
N LEU A 126 9.05 13.13 0.52
CA LEU A 126 7.82 13.69 -0.02
C LEU A 126 8.10 14.74 -1.12
N ASP A 127 9.06 15.62 -0.91
CA ASP A 127 9.41 16.65 -1.90
C ASP A 127 10.06 16.04 -3.15
N ARG A 128 10.91 15.03 -2.98
CA ARG A 128 11.48 14.28 -4.12
C ARG A 128 10.39 13.58 -4.92
N THR A 129 9.46 12.94 -4.26
CA THR A 129 8.32 12.27 -4.88
C THR A 129 7.46 13.26 -5.67
N LYS A 130 7.09 14.41 -5.06
CA LYS A 130 6.33 15.48 -5.74
C LYS A 130 7.09 16.03 -6.96
N ASN A 131 8.38 16.26 -6.83
CA ASN A 131 9.19 16.75 -7.94
C ASN A 131 9.30 15.74 -9.09
N ALA A 132 9.40 14.44 -8.78
CA ALA A 132 9.39 13.39 -9.78
C ALA A 132 8.03 13.30 -10.50
N LEU A 133 6.92 13.43 -9.78
CA LEU A 133 5.56 13.39 -10.34
C LEU A 133 5.22 14.61 -11.22
N ARG A 134 5.97 15.70 -11.16
CA ARG A 134 5.85 16.80 -12.14
C ARG A 134 6.24 16.39 -13.57
N ARG A 135 7.07 15.34 -13.69
CA ARG A 135 7.62 14.85 -14.96
C ARG A 135 7.18 13.43 -15.30
N ARG A 136 6.55 12.74 -14.38
CA ARG A 136 6.11 11.35 -14.49
C ARG A 136 4.69 11.21 -13.95
N ASP A 137 3.96 10.26 -14.46
CA ASP A 137 2.60 9.99 -13.99
C ASP A 137 2.62 9.01 -12.78
N LEU A 138 3.69 8.18 -12.69
CA LEU A 138 3.89 7.17 -11.66
C LEU A 138 5.38 7.12 -11.28
N VAL A 139 5.66 6.93 -10.00
CA VAL A 139 7.02 6.87 -9.42
C VAL A 139 7.07 5.73 -8.42
N PHE A 140 8.05 4.85 -8.57
CA PHE A 140 8.33 3.77 -7.63
C PHE A 140 9.56 4.06 -6.77
N GLY A 141 9.65 3.43 -5.61
CA GLY A 141 10.89 3.33 -4.87
C GLY A 141 11.96 2.63 -5.72
N ARG A 142 13.22 2.89 -5.42
CA ARG A 142 14.36 2.20 -6.01
C ARG A 142 15.00 1.31 -4.94
N GLY A 143 15.16 0.03 -5.26
CA GLY A 143 15.87 -0.94 -4.45
C GLY A 143 17.04 -1.55 -5.22
N ASP A 144 17.65 -2.56 -4.64
CA ASP A 144 18.76 -3.31 -5.28
C ASP A 144 18.29 -4.06 -6.53
N MET A 145 16.99 -4.35 -6.64
CA MET A 145 16.33 -5.00 -7.77
C MET A 145 15.56 -3.99 -8.66
N ASP A 146 16.14 -2.83 -8.92
CA ASP A 146 15.62 -1.75 -9.77
C ASP A 146 14.31 -1.10 -9.31
N ILE A 147 13.20 -1.82 -9.18
CA ILE A 147 11.91 -1.31 -8.74
C ILE A 147 11.57 -1.86 -7.36
N GLN A 148 11.34 -0.94 -6.40
CA GLN A 148 10.83 -1.29 -5.09
C GLN A 148 9.33 -0.97 -5.03
N GLN A 149 8.51 -2.00 -5.12
CA GLN A 149 7.05 -1.87 -5.14
C GLN A 149 6.44 -1.51 -3.79
N SER A 150 7.16 -1.74 -2.69
CA SER A 150 6.69 -1.42 -1.33
C SER A 150 6.41 0.06 -1.11
N PHE A 151 6.89 0.92 -2.00
CA PHE A 151 6.57 2.33 -2.05
C PHE A 151 6.39 2.79 -3.49
N PHE A 152 5.23 3.36 -3.79
CA PHE A 152 5.04 4.10 -5.04
C PHE A 152 4.07 5.27 -4.87
N ALA A 153 4.13 6.20 -5.82
CA ALA A 153 3.28 7.37 -5.85
C ALA A 153 2.75 7.62 -7.26
N ALA A 154 1.56 8.19 -7.33
CA ALA A 154 0.92 8.53 -8.59
C ALA A 154 0.18 9.87 -8.50
N ASN A 155 0.11 10.58 -9.63
CA ASN A 155 -0.87 11.63 -9.87
C ASN A 155 -2.16 11.02 -10.47
N LYS A 156 -3.23 11.81 -10.58
CA LYS A 156 -4.51 11.34 -11.16
C LYS A 156 -4.38 10.68 -12.53
N LYS A 157 -3.48 11.18 -13.37
CA LYS A 157 -3.25 10.59 -14.69
C LYS A 157 -2.57 9.23 -14.60
N GLY A 158 -1.63 9.08 -13.66
CA GLY A 158 -0.97 7.81 -13.37
C GLY A 158 -1.95 6.76 -12.87
N LEU A 159 -2.83 7.13 -11.92
CA LEU A 159 -3.88 6.25 -11.41
C LEU A 159 -4.78 5.72 -12.53
N ARG A 160 -5.32 6.62 -13.38
CA ARG A 160 -6.18 6.24 -14.51
C ARG A 160 -5.48 5.31 -15.49
N ARG A 161 -4.22 5.61 -15.84
CA ARG A 161 -3.43 4.79 -16.78
C ARG A 161 -3.15 3.41 -16.22
N PHE A 162 -2.76 3.33 -14.96
CA PHE A 162 -2.45 2.06 -14.31
C PHE A 162 -3.68 1.16 -14.22
N LEU A 163 -4.80 1.68 -13.70
CA LEU A 163 -6.05 0.93 -13.61
C LEU A 163 -6.57 0.53 -15.01
N SER A 164 -6.53 1.43 -15.97
CA SER A 164 -6.93 1.11 -17.35
C SER A 164 -6.07 -0.01 -17.95
N ALA A 165 -4.76 -0.01 -17.69
CA ALA A 165 -3.87 -1.08 -18.14
C ALA A 165 -4.23 -2.41 -17.49
N LEU A 166 -4.42 -2.44 -16.15
CA LEU A 166 -4.83 -3.65 -15.43
C LEU A 166 -6.16 -4.21 -15.92
N HIS A 167 -7.16 -3.34 -16.13
CA HIS A 167 -8.49 -3.76 -16.61
C HIS A 167 -8.48 -4.22 -18.07
N SER A 168 -7.53 -3.75 -18.88
CA SER A 168 -7.42 -4.12 -20.30
C SER A 168 -6.73 -5.47 -20.53
N ILE A 169 -5.97 -5.96 -19.57
CA ILE A 169 -5.30 -7.26 -19.65
C ILE A 169 -6.09 -8.30 -18.85
N ASN A 170 -6.17 -9.51 -19.39
CA ASN A 170 -6.75 -10.64 -18.64
C ASN A 170 -5.72 -11.19 -17.65
N TYR A 171 -5.36 -10.35 -16.68
CA TYR A 171 -4.32 -10.62 -15.70
C TYR A 171 -4.90 -11.25 -14.43
N SER A 172 -4.17 -12.22 -13.90
CA SER A 172 -4.47 -12.83 -12.60
C SER A 172 -3.17 -13.17 -11.88
N ASP A 173 -3.08 -12.81 -10.60
CA ASP A 173 -1.95 -13.17 -9.75
C ASP A 173 -1.76 -14.69 -9.58
N LYS A 174 -2.79 -15.50 -9.91
CA LYS A 174 -2.66 -16.96 -9.96
C LYS A 174 -1.77 -17.45 -11.10
N GLN A 175 -1.65 -16.68 -12.15
CA GLN A 175 -0.86 -17.01 -13.35
C GLN A 175 0.53 -16.40 -13.29
N ILE A 176 0.61 -15.13 -12.87
CA ILE A 176 1.85 -14.36 -12.82
C ILE A 176 1.86 -13.63 -11.48
N ALA A 177 2.92 -13.79 -10.71
CA ALA A 177 3.08 -13.03 -9.46
C ALA A 177 3.17 -11.52 -9.75
N PRO A 178 2.58 -10.66 -8.90
CA PRO A 178 2.49 -9.22 -9.16
C PRO A 178 3.85 -8.51 -9.24
N GLU A 179 4.92 -9.17 -8.83
CA GLU A 179 6.30 -8.69 -8.92
C GLU A 179 6.90 -8.80 -10.34
N TYR A 180 6.27 -9.52 -11.25
CA TYR A 180 6.71 -9.74 -12.64
C TYR A 180 5.76 -9.07 -13.65
#